data_bd69200eda170459aa0f83141f4bccf1
#
_entry.id   bd69200eda170459aa0f83141f4bccf1
#
_cell.length_a   1.000
_cell.length_b   1.000
_cell.length_c   1.000
_cell.angle_alpha   90.00
_cell.angle_beta   90.00
_cell.angle_gamma   90.00
#
_symmetry.space_group_name_H-M   'P 1'
#
loop_
_entity.id
_entity.type
_entity.pdbx_description
1 polymer ?
#
loop_
_entity_poly.entity_id
_entity_poly.type
_entity_poly.pdbx_seq_one_letter_code
_entity_poly.pdbx_strand_id
1 'polypeptide(L)'
;MRQLSGFDAAFVSLENPRTPNHVALYFLYDPSTAPRGTISGDEVVENLARRVPLVPLLRLKLARVPFDLDAPYWIEDGDFDFDYHVRRIRLPEPGSWRQYTTLLGDLHSQPLDLTRPLWECYVIEGLNDVEDLPSRSFALLFKIHHAAIDGKTGVELMNVLHDRSPDAPPPPPDTAWDPRRRRRRRSCCGGRR
;
A
#
# COMPACT_ATOMS: atom_id res chain seq x y z
N MET A 1 13.71 -1.92 16.43
CA MET A 1 12.50 -2.53 17.03
C MET A 1 11.85 -1.48 17.93
N ARG A 2 10.57 -1.18 17.76
CA ARG A 2 9.81 -0.20 18.56
C ARG A 2 8.48 -0.84 18.95
N GLN A 3 8.10 -0.75 20.23
CA GLN A 3 6.81 -1.26 20.70
C GLN A 3 5.66 -0.38 20.21
N LEU A 4 4.49 -0.96 19.97
CA LEU A 4 3.26 -0.21 19.71
C LEU A 4 2.89 0.59 20.97
N SER A 5 2.31 1.78 20.75
CA SER A 5 1.64 2.47 21.84
C SER A 5 0.41 1.68 22.30
N GLY A 6 -0.02 1.89 23.54
CA GLY A 6 -1.24 1.22 24.04
C GLY A 6 -2.47 1.55 23.20
N PHE A 7 -2.55 2.77 22.65
CA PHE A 7 -3.64 3.19 21.77
C PHE A 7 -3.60 2.44 20.42
N ASP A 8 -2.43 2.35 19.79
CA ASP A 8 -2.28 1.63 18.51
C ASP A 8 -2.51 0.12 18.68
N ALA A 9 -2.06 -0.44 19.83
CA ALA A 9 -2.29 -1.84 20.15
C ALA A 9 -3.77 -2.17 20.32
N ALA A 10 -4.59 -1.21 20.79
CA ALA A 10 -6.04 -1.41 20.92
C ALA A 10 -6.68 -1.64 19.54
N PHE A 11 -6.29 -0.94 18.48
CA PHE A 11 -6.80 -1.20 17.13
C PHE A 11 -6.51 -2.62 16.67
N VAL A 12 -5.30 -3.14 16.96
CA VAL A 12 -4.92 -4.51 16.61
C VAL A 12 -5.71 -5.54 17.43
N SER A 13 -5.95 -5.26 18.72
CA SER A 13 -6.64 -6.18 19.62
C SER A 13 -8.15 -6.24 19.38
N LEU A 14 -8.75 -5.13 18.93
CA LEU A 14 -10.18 -5.03 18.66
C LEU A 14 -10.54 -5.51 17.24
N GLU A 15 -9.54 -5.71 16.39
CA GLU A 15 -9.78 -6.17 15.02
C GLU A 15 -10.31 -7.60 14.99
N ASN A 16 -11.29 -7.80 14.15
CA ASN A 16 -11.81 -9.11 13.80
C ASN A 16 -12.29 -9.11 12.34
N PRO A 17 -12.56 -10.28 11.72
CA PRO A 17 -12.96 -10.34 10.31
C PRO A 17 -14.21 -9.55 9.92
N ARG A 18 -15.05 -9.16 10.88
CA ARG A 18 -16.26 -8.35 10.64
C ARG A 18 -16.05 -6.86 10.89
N THR A 19 -14.97 -6.51 11.57
CA THR A 19 -14.64 -5.13 11.95
C THR A 19 -13.15 -4.89 11.71
N PRO A 20 -12.71 -4.81 10.43
CA PRO A 20 -11.33 -4.49 10.11
C PRO A 20 -11.02 -3.05 10.50
N ASN A 21 -9.88 -2.84 11.14
CA ASN A 21 -9.43 -1.53 11.63
C ASN A 21 -8.42 -0.86 10.68
N HIS A 22 -8.77 -0.74 9.42
CA HIS A 22 -7.97 0.00 8.44
C HIS A 22 -8.70 1.24 7.94
N VAL A 23 -7.95 2.20 7.47
CA VAL A 23 -8.43 3.35 6.70
C VAL A 23 -8.07 3.16 5.23
N ALA A 24 -8.85 3.76 4.36
CA ALA A 24 -8.58 3.75 2.94
C ALA A 24 -8.57 5.17 2.38
N LEU A 25 -7.58 5.43 1.55
CA LEU A 25 -7.41 6.68 0.82
C LEU A 25 -7.67 6.38 -0.65
N TYR A 26 -8.54 7.18 -1.27
CA TYR A 26 -8.98 7.02 -2.64
C TYR A 26 -8.51 8.22 -3.45
N PHE A 27 -7.80 7.97 -4.54
CA PHE A 27 -7.31 9.00 -5.44
C PHE A 27 -7.76 8.69 -6.85
N LEU A 28 -8.30 9.69 -7.52
CA LEU A 28 -8.65 9.65 -8.94
C LEU A 28 -7.66 10.53 -9.70
N TYR A 29 -7.17 10.03 -10.82
CA TYR A 29 -6.17 10.72 -11.63
C TYR A 29 -6.67 10.91 -13.05
N ASP A 30 -6.57 12.15 -13.49
CA ASP A 30 -6.74 12.55 -14.88
C ASP A 30 -5.38 12.50 -15.60
N PRO A 31 -5.16 11.58 -16.54
CA PRO A 31 -3.93 11.50 -17.29
C PRO A 31 -3.87 12.43 -18.50
N SER A 32 -4.88 13.24 -18.78
CA SER A 32 -4.99 14.03 -20.02
C SER A 32 -3.86 15.05 -20.19
N THR A 33 -3.30 15.54 -19.08
CA THR A 33 -2.16 16.47 -19.08
C THR A 33 -0.80 15.79 -19.15
N ALA A 34 -0.75 14.46 -19.09
CA ALA A 34 0.49 13.72 -19.25
C ALA A 34 1.04 13.86 -20.69
N PRO A 35 2.34 13.77 -20.91
CA PRO A 35 2.96 14.00 -22.24
C PRO A 35 2.36 13.16 -23.38
N ARG A 36 1.80 11.99 -23.07
CA ARG A 36 1.13 11.10 -24.05
C ARG A 36 -0.39 11.08 -23.91
N GLY A 37 -0.97 11.94 -23.05
CA GLY A 37 -2.39 11.93 -22.72
C GLY A 37 -2.83 10.63 -22.02
N THR A 38 -1.88 9.85 -21.50
CA THR A 38 -2.14 8.59 -20.81
C THR A 38 -0.96 8.20 -19.92
N ILE A 39 -1.26 7.48 -18.84
CA ILE A 39 -0.30 6.87 -17.94
C ILE A 39 -0.68 5.39 -17.83
N SER A 40 0.26 4.50 -18.03
CA SER A 40 0.04 3.05 -17.87
C SER A 40 0.12 2.65 -16.41
N GLY A 41 -0.59 1.57 -16.05
CA GLY A 41 -0.48 1.00 -14.72
C GLY A 41 0.94 0.56 -14.36
N ASP A 42 1.77 0.17 -15.35
CA ASP A 42 3.18 -0.16 -15.11
C ASP A 42 3.99 1.06 -14.69
N GLU A 43 3.75 2.23 -15.30
CA GLU A 43 4.40 3.49 -14.91
C GLU A 43 4.00 3.90 -13.49
N VAL A 44 2.73 3.69 -13.11
CA VAL A 44 2.26 3.97 -11.75
C VAL A 44 2.93 3.03 -10.74
N VAL A 45 2.97 1.73 -11.03
CA VAL A 45 3.62 0.73 -10.17
C VAL A 45 5.11 1.00 -10.03
N GLU A 46 5.79 1.39 -11.11
CA GLU A 46 7.21 1.75 -11.08
C GLU A 46 7.46 3.00 -10.23
N ASN A 47 6.57 4.01 -10.32
CA ASN A 47 6.64 5.18 -9.47
C ASN A 47 6.45 4.84 -7.99
N LEU A 48 5.48 3.97 -7.66
CA LEU A 48 5.28 3.48 -6.30
C LEU A 48 6.50 2.70 -5.79
N ALA A 49 7.13 1.88 -6.64
CA ALA A 49 8.33 1.12 -6.27
C ALA A 49 9.51 2.03 -5.88
N ARG A 50 9.60 3.23 -6.46
CA ARG A 50 10.63 4.23 -6.09
C ARG A 50 10.29 4.98 -4.80
N ARG A 51 9.01 5.11 -4.46
CA ARG A 51 8.53 5.92 -3.34
C ARG A 51 8.32 5.13 -2.06
N VAL A 52 7.88 3.88 -2.15
CA VAL A 52 7.70 2.99 -0.99
C VAL A 52 8.96 2.91 -0.11
N PRO A 53 10.18 2.80 -0.67
CA PRO A 53 11.41 2.81 0.13
C PRO A 53 11.60 4.06 1.00
N LEU A 54 11.09 5.19 0.57
CA LEU A 54 11.22 6.47 1.28
C LEU A 54 10.38 6.55 2.56
N VAL A 55 9.46 5.60 2.75
CA VAL A 55 8.58 5.52 3.91
C VAL A 55 8.92 4.28 4.74
N PRO A 56 9.80 4.39 5.75
CA PRO A 56 10.24 3.22 6.54
C PRO A 56 9.10 2.42 7.15
N LEU A 57 8.00 3.07 7.50
CA LEU A 57 6.81 2.41 8.05
C LEU A 57 6.24 1.32 7.12
N LEU A 58 6.28 1.54 5.80
CA LEU A 58 5.71 0.61 4.82
C LEU A 58 6.47 -0.72 4.71
N ARG A 59 7.62 -0.86 5.35
CA ARG A 59 8.39 -2.11 5.43
C ARG A 59 8.37 -2.76 6.80
N LEU A 60 7.63 -2.18 7.75
CA LEU A 60 7.50 -2.72 9.09
C LEU A 60 6.26 -3.59 9.22
N LYS A 61 6.41 -4.71 9.89
CA LYS A 61 5.32 -5.60 10.31
C LYS A 61 5.25 -5.75 11.81
N LEU A 62 4.16 -6.32 12.31
CA LEU A 62 3.98 -6.62 13.71
C LEU A 62 4.67 -7.93 14.11
N ALA A 63 5.43 -7.88 15.20
CA ALA A 63 5.87 -9.07 15.94
C ALA A 63 5.05 -9.16 17.22
N ARG A 64 4.18 -10.16 17.32
CA ARG A 64 3.41 -10.42 18.53
C ARG A 64 4.29 -11.07 19.61
N VAL A 65 4.04 -10.69 20.84
CA VAL A 65 4.67 -11.34 22.00
C VAL A 65 3.94 -12.67 22.26
N PRO A 66 4.65 -13.75 22.57
CA PRO A 66 4.00 -15.04 22.89
C PRO A 66 2.93 -14.87 23.97
N PHE A 67 1.79 -15.53 23.76
CA PHE A 67 0.62 -15.48 24.64
C PHE A 67 0.01 -14.08 24.82
N ASP A 68 0.34 -13.13 23.93
CA ASP A 68 -0.09 -11.73 23.99
C ASP A 68 0.15 -11.08 25.38
N LEU A 69 1.28 -11.45 26.03
CA LEU A 69 1.67 -10.95 27.35
C LEU A 69 2.07 -9.49 27.35
N ASP A 70 2.30 -8.90 26.17
CA ASP A 70 2.68 -7.50 25.99
C ASP A 70 2.23 -6.99 24.62
N ALA A 71 2.21 -5.65 24.44
CA ALA A 71 1.89 -5.05 23.16
C ALA A 71 2.89 -5.48 22.06
N PRO A 72 2.43 -5.65 20.81
CA PRO A 72 3.28 -6.01 19.69
C PRO A 72 4.41 -5.00 19.44
N TYR A 73 5.42 -5.44 18.69
CA TYR A 73 6.55 -4.61 18.28
C TYR A 73 6.58 -4.44 16.77
N TRP A 74 6.95 -3.24 16.31
CA TRP A 74 7.32 -3.00 14.93
C TRP A 74 8.71 -3.56 14.65
N ILE A 75 8.80 -4.44 13.66
CA ILE A 75 10.05 -5.00 13.15
C ILE A 75 10.09 -4.86 11.63
N GLU A 76 11.30 -4.79 11.08
CA GLU A 76 11.47 -4.80 9.62
C GLU A 76 11.08 -6.17 9.05
N ASP A 77 10.28 -6.18 7.98
CA ASP A 77 9.93 -7.41 7.29
C ASP A 77 11.07 -7.86 6.38
N GLY A 78 11.77 -8.91 6.78
CA GLY A 78 12.86 -9.50 6.01
C GLY A 78 12.41 -10.24 4.74
N ASP A 79 11.12 -10.54 4.62
CA ASP A 79 10.50 -11.25 3.48
C ASP A 79 9.50 -10.34 2.73
N PHE A 80 9.72 -9.02 2.76
CA PHE A 80 8.85 -8.05 2.09
C PHE A 80 8.61 -8.43 0.63
N ASP A 81 7.35 -8.41 0.22
CA ASP A 81 6.90 -8.74 -1.13
C ASP A 81 6.13 -7.55 -1.72
N PHE A 82 6.80 -6.78 -2.58
CA PHE A 82 6.21 -5.60 -3.20
C PHE A 82 4.96 -5.94 -4.03
N ASP A 83 4.97 -7.05 -4.76
CA ASP A 83 3.87 -7.46 -5.63
C ASP A 83 2.64 -7.94 -4.82
N TYR A 84 2.84 -8.36 -3.57
CA TYR A 84 1.73 -8.58 -2.64
C TYR A 84 1.06 -7.28 -2.24
N HIS A 85 1.86 -6.24 -1.98
CA HIS A 85 1.38 -4.96 -1.47
C HIS A 85 0.85 -4.02 -2.55
N VAL A 86 1.39 -4.08 -3.77
CA VAL A 86 0.97 -3.22 -4.89
C VAL A 86 0.41 -4.09 -6.00
N ARG A 87 -0.90 -4.01 -6.18
CA ARG A 87 -1.63 -4.84 -7.15
C ARG A 87 -2.30 -3.97 -8.21
N ARG A 88 -2.38 -4.50 -9.44
CA ARG A 88 -3.09 -3.88 -10.54
C ARG A 88 -4.41 -4.56 -10.78
N ILE A 89 -5.44 -3.77 -11.01
CA ILE A 89 -6.77 -4.24 -11.37
C ILE A 89 -7.24 -3.38 -12.54
N ARG A 90 -7.78 -4.04 -13.57
CA ARG A 90 -8.46 -3.34 -14.66
C ARG A 90 -9.95 -3.56 -14.55
N LEU A 91 -10.71 -2.46 -14.57
CA LEU A 91 -12.16 -2.55 -14.64
C LEU A 91 -12.59 -3.19 -15.97
N PRO A 92 -13.63 -4.00 -15.95
CA PRO A 92 -14.27 -4.46 -17.20
C PRO A 92 -14.94 -3.29 -17.92
N GLU A 93 -15.06 -3.38 -19.25
CA GLU A 93 -15.82 -2.39 -20.00
C GLU A 93 -17.28 -2.31 -19.52
N PRO A 94 -17.89 -1.13 -19.46
CA PRO A 94 -17.39 0.17 -19.92
C PRO A 94 -16.48 0.93 -18.93
N GLY A 95 -16.17 0.42 -17.75
CA GLY A 95 -15.35 1.11 -16.74
C GLY A 95 -16.13 2.22 -16.04
N SER A 96 -17.38 1.93 -15.68
CA SER A 96 -18.30 2.90 -15.11
C SER A 96 -18.03 3.17 -13.61
N TRP A 97 -18.56 4.29 -13.13
CA TRP A 97 -18.54 4.64 -11.71
C TRP A 97 -19.10 3.54 -10.81
N ARG A 98 -20.18 2.88 -11.25
CA ARG A 98 -20.77 1.76 -10.50
C ARG A 98 -19.81 0.58 -10.37
N GLN A 99 -19.13 0.20 -11.44
CA GLN A 99 -18.14 -0.89 -11.40
C GLN A 99 -16.98 -0.54 -10.47
N TYR A 100 -16.49 0.70 -10.56
CA TYR A 100 -15.45 1.19 -9.69
C TYR A 100 -15.83 1.16 -8.21
N THR A 101 -16.98 1.73 -7.85
CA THR A 101 -17.45 1.77 -6.45
C THR A 101 -17.79 0.39 -5.89
N THR A 102 -18.29 -0.53 -6.71
CA THR A 102 -18.47 -1.94 -6.31
C THR A 102 -17.12 -2.58 -5.97
N LEU A 103 -16.14 -2.44 -6.86
CA LEU A 103 -14.77 -2.94 -6.60
C LEU A 103 -14.16 -2.33 -5.33
N LEU A 104 -14.34 -1.03 -5.13
CA LEU A 104 -13.86 -0.38 -3.90
C LEU A 104 -14.48 -0.97 -2.63
N GLY A 105 -15.80 -1.23 -2.66
CA GLY A 105 -16.50 -1.86 -1.54
C GLY A 105 -15.94 -3.25 -1.24
N ASP A 106 -15.72 -4.06 -2.27
CA ASP A 106 -15.17 -5.41 -2.14
C ASP A 106 -13.74 -5.38 -1.56
N LEU A 107 -12.88 -4.52 -2.09
CA LEU A 107 -11.50 -4.37 -1.61
C LEU A 107 -11.44 -3.78 -0.20
N HIS A 108 -12.32 -2.82 0.10
CA HIS A 108 -12.36 -2.18 1.42
C HIS A 108 -12.86 -3.15 2.50
N SER A 109 -13.79 -4.03 2.18
CA SER A 109 -14.32 -5.01 3.15
C SER A 109 -13.33 -6.11 3.54
N GLN A 110 -12.29 -6.33 2.75
CA GLN A 110 -11.28 -7.34 3.03
C GLN A 110 -10.31 -6.86 4.14
N PRO A 111 -10.09 -7.62 5.21
CA PRO A 111 -9.09 -7.28 6.23
C PRO A 111 -7.67 -7.32 5.66
N LEU A 112 -6.76 -6.59 6.30
CA LEU A 112 -5.32 -6.69 6.03
C LEU A 112 -4.73 -7.93 6.70
N ASP A 113 -3.69 -8.52 6.11
CA ASP A 113 -2.92 -9.59 6.73
C ASP A 113 -1.98 -9.02 7.81
N LEU A 114 -2.33 -9.21 9.07
CA LEU A 114 -1.55 -8.71 10.22
C LEU A 114 -0.16 -9.36 10.38
N THR A 115 0.16 -10.38 9.59
CA THR A 115 1.49 -11.03 9.60
C THR A 115 2.48 -10.35 8.65
N ARG A 116 2.01 -9.39 7.85
CA ARG A 116 2.77 -8.61 6.87
C ARG A 116 2.80 -7.12 7.25
N PRO A 117 3.55 -6.28 6.54
CA PRO A 117 3.37 -4.84 6.63
C PRO A 117 1.91 -4.43 6.41
N LEU A 118 1.40 -3.58 7.28
CA LEU A 118 -0.04 -3.35 7.46
C LEU A 118 -0.64 -2.38 6.42
N TRP A 119 -0.41 -2.63 5.14
CA TRP A 119 -0.94 -1.82 4.05
C TRP A 119 -1.07 -2.60 2.75
N GLU A 120 -1.93 -2.12 1.87
CA GLU A 120 -2.09 -2.59 0.48
C GLU A 120 -2.40 -1.38 -0.41
N CYS A 121 -1.92 -1.41 -1.65
CA CYS A 121 -2.21 -0.40 -2.66
C CYS A 121 -2.72 -1.08 -3.93
N TYR A 122 -3.80 -0.56 -4.49
CA TYR A 122 -4.39 -1.04 -5.73
C TYR A 122 -4.36 0.06 -6.78
N VAL A 123 -3.72 -0.24 -7.91
CA VAL A 123 -3.74 0.58 -9.12
C VAL A 123 -4.91 0.11 -9.96
N ILE A 124 -5.97 0.92 -10.03
CA ILE A 124 -7.22 0.57 -10.70
C ILE A 124 -7.28 1.33 -12.02
N GLU A 125 -7.19 0.60 -13.13
CA GLU A 125 -7.21 1.13 -14.48
C GLU A 125 -8.57 0.94 -15.15
N GLY A 126 -8.83 1.71 -16.21
CA GLY A 126 -10.00 1.51 -17.06
C GLY A 126 -11.26 2.25 -16.59
N LEU A 127 -11.09 3.38 -15.89
CA LEU A 127 -12.19 4.32 -15.62
C LEU A 127 -12.48 5.11 -16.90
N ASN A 128 -13.29 4.52 -17.82
CA ASN A 128 -13.55 5.07 -19.15
C ASN A 128 -14.93 5.70 -19.30
N ASP A 129 -15.87 5.33 -18.43
CA ASP A 129 -17.28 5.79 -18.44
C ASP A 129 -17.64 6.35 -17.05
N VAL A 130 -16.93 7.40 -16.66
CA VAL A 130 -17.15 8.13 -15.41
C VAL A 130 -17.37 9.59 -15.74
N GLU A 131 -18.50 10.14 -15.27
CA GLU A 131 -18.83 11.55 -15.45
C GLU A 131 -17.72 12.45 -14.90
N ASP A 132 -17.40 13.51 -15.59
CA ASP A 132 -16.35 14.47 -15.24
C ASP A 132 -14.90 13.94 -15.23
N LEU A 133 -14.66 12.70 -15.65
CA LEU A 133 -13.32 12.16 -15.84
C LEU A 133 -13.05 11.83 -17.32
N PRO A 134 -11.88 12.18 -17.85
CA PRO A 134 -11.50 11.76 -19.19
C PRO A 134 -11.33 10.25 -19.27
N SER A 135 -11.58 9.67 -20.44
CA SER A 135 -11.27 8.26 -20.70
C SER A 135 -9.83 7.94 -20.36
N ARG A 136 -9.56 6.72 -19.91
CA ARG A 136 -8.26 6.24 -19.43
C ARG A 136 -7.81 6.83 -18.09
N SER A 137 -8.70 7.48 -17.36
CA SER A 137 -8.46 7.82 -15.98
C SER A 137 -8.19 6.55 -15.17
N PHE A 138 -7.44 6.70 -14.10
CA PHE A 138 -7.12 5.60 -13.20
C PHE A 138 -7.27 6.04 -11.75
N ALA A 139 -7.29 5.08 -10.85
CA ALA A 139 -7.38 5.36 -9.42
C ALA A 139 -6.31 4.61 -8.63
N LEU A 140 -5.97 5.16 -7.47
CA LEU A 140 -5.27 4.44 -6.41
C LEU A 140 -6.21 4.27 -5.22
N LEU A 141 -6.28 3.05 -4.74
CA LEU A 141 -6.83 2.73 -3.43
C LEU A 141 -5.65 2.35 -2.53
N PHE A 142 -5.39 3.15 -1.49
CA PHE A 142 -4.36 2.86 -0.51
C PHE A 142 -5.01 2.52 0.83
N LYS A 143 -4.92 1.26 1.24
CA LYS A 143 -5.40 0.75 2.53
C LYS A 143 -4.25 0.69 3.51
N ILE A 144 -4.46 1.16 4.72
CA ILE A 144 -3.47 1.07 5.79
C ILE A 144 -4.16 0.89 7.14
N HIS A 145 -3.62 0.02 7.97
CA HIS A 145 -4.16 -0.24 9.30
C HIS A 145 -4.04 0.98 10.22
N HIS A 146 -5.05 1.21 11.04
CA HIS A 146 -5.10 2.36 11.94
C HIS A 146 -3.94 2.39 12.95
N ALA A 147 -3.43 1.23 13.35
CA ALA A 147 -2.23 1.14 14.21
C ALA A 147 -0.94 1.62 13.53
N ALA A 148 -0.92 1.72 12.18
CA ALA A 148 0.25 2.15 11.42
C ALA A 148 0.18 3.63 11.02
N ILE A 149 -0.98 4.28 11.12
CA ILE A 149 -1.17 5.63 10.61
C ILE A 149 -1.96 6.50 11.59
N ASP A 150 -1.39 7.62 11.95
CA ASP A 150 -2.10 8.75 12.56
C ASP A 150 -2.31 9.87 11.52
N GLY A 151 -3.01 10.92 11.90
CA GLY A 151 -3.30 12.03 11.00
C GLY A 151 -2.04 12.69 10.42
N LYS A 152 -0.96 12.80 11.18
CA LYS A 152 0.31 13.37 10.74
C LYS A 152 1.03 12.45 9.76
N THR A 153 1.16 11.19 10.11
CA THR A 153 1.79 10.15 9.26
C THR A 153 1.02 10.01 7.94
N GLY A 154 -0.33 10.15 7.96
CA GLY A 154 -1.14 10.12 6.75
C GLY A 154 -0.79 11.25 5.78
N VAL A 155 -0.63 12.47 6.27
CA VAL A 155 -0.22 13.62 5.45
C VAL A 155 1.21 13.44 4.92
N GLU A 156 2.13 12.96 5.74
CA GLU A 156 3.51 12.68 5.33
C GLU A 156 3.54 11.62 4.22
N LEU A 157 2.77 10.54 4.36
CA LEU A 157 2.64 9.50 3.35
C LEU A 157 2.13 10.06 2.02
N MET A 158 1.09 10.92 2.07
CA MET A 158 0.57 11.57 0.87
C MET A 158 1.61 12.43 0.17
N ASN A 159 2.38 13.22 0.92
CA ASN A 159 3.44 14.05 0.37
C ASN A 159 4.58 13.24 -0.26
N VAL A 160 4.82 12.01 0.20
CA VAL A 160 5.82 11.11 -0.39
C VAL A 160 5.27 10.42 -1.64
N LEU A 161 4.00 10.02 -1.63
CA LEU A 161 3.37 9.32 -2.76
C LEU A 161 3.09 10.24 -3.95
N HIS A 162 3.00 11.56 -3.75
CA HIS A 162 2.64 12.53 -4.77
C HIS A 162 3.68 13.64 -4.89
N ASP A 163 3.87 14.13 -6.10
CA ASP A 163 4.61 15.36 -6.36
C ASP A 163 3.67 16.56 -6.36
N ARG A 164 4.20 17.72 -6.01
CA ARG A 164 3.44 18.99 -6.04
C ARG A 164 3.47 19.67 -7.42
N SER A 165 4.28 19.15 -8.33
CA SER A 165 4.45 19.65 -9.69
C SER A 165 4.60 18.49 -10.65
N PRO A 166 4.02 18.57 -11.86
CA PRO A 166 4.21 17.55 -12.89
C PRO A 166 5.67 17.46 -13.37
N ASP A 167 6.45 18.52 -13.19
CA ASP A 167 7.86 18.59 -13.59
C ASP A 167 8.83 18.21 -12.46
N ALA A 168 8.33 17.73 -11.33
CA ALA A 168 9.18 17.31 -10.23
C ALA A 168 10.08 16.14 -10.66
N PRO A 169 11.40 16.20 -10.36
CA PRO A 169 12.27 15.07 -10.65
C PRO A 169 11.85 13.85 -9.83
N PRO A 170 11.94 12.64 -10.40
CA PRO A 170 11.64 11.44 -9.66
C PRO A 170 12.53 11.37 -8.41
N PRO A 171 12.02 10.85 -7.28
CA PRO A 171 12.82 10.72 -6.09
C PRO A 171 14.05 9.83 -6.37
N PRO A 172 15.20 10.15 -5.76
CA PRO A 172 16.39 9.32 -5.90
C PRO A 172 16.08 7.90 -5.41
N PRO A 173 16.61 6.86 -6.06
CA PRO A 173 16.42 5.49 -5.61
C PRO A 173 17.04 5.32 -4.22
N ASP A 174 16.34 4.66 -3.32
CA ASP A 174 16.94 4.18 -2.07
C ASP A 174 17.91 3.04 -2.42
N THR A 175 19.21 3.32 -2.35
CA THR A 175 20.25 2.31 -2.62
C THR A 175 20.42 1.30 -1.48
N ALA A 176 19.88 1.60 -0.31
CA ALA A 176 19.99 0.76 0.88
C ALA A 176 18.90 -0.32 0.93
N TRP A 177 17.74 -0.06 0.31
CA TRP A 177 16.62 -0.98 0.32
C TRP A 177 15.88 -1.00 -1.04
N ASP A 178 15.79 -2.19 -1.64
CA ASP A 178 15.08 -2.45 -2.89
C ASP A 178 13.79 -3.23 -2.59
N PRO A 179 12.60 -2.66 -2.85
CA PRO A 179 11.32 -3.30 -2.54
C PRO A 179 11.06 -4.58 -3.36
N ARG A 180 11.73 -4.76 -4.48
CA ARG A 180 11.60 -5.93 -5.36
C ARG A 180 12.64 -7.00 -5.08
N ARG A 181 13.64 -6.71 -4.25
CA ARG A 181 14.69 -7.66 -3.91
C ARG A 181 14.21 -8.63 -2.84
N ARG A 182 13.67 -9.78 -3.23
CA ARG A 182 13.43 -10.90 -2.31
C ARG A 182 14.74 -11.30 -1.65
N ARG A 183 14.86 -11.16 -0.35
CA ARG A 183 15.97 -11.77 0.38
C ARG A 183 15.86 -13.29 0.17
N ARG A 184 16.84 -13.89 -0.51
CA ARG A 184 16.93 -15.35 -0.59
C ARG A 184 16.86 -15.88 0.83
N ARG A 185 15.85 -16.69 1.15
CA ARG A 185 15.82 -17.45 2.40
C ARG A 185 17.17 -18.15 2.52
N ARG A 186 17.95 -17.82 3.53
CA ARG A 186 19.10 -18.62 3.91
C ARG A 186 18.53 -19.97 4.30
N SER A 187 18.68 -20.95 3.42
CA SER A 187 18.44 -22.36 3.73
C SER A 187 19.40 -22.75 4.84
N CYS A 188 18.92 -22.77 6.07
CA CYS A 188 19.63 -23.38 7.19
C CYS A 188 19.46 -24.89 7.12
N CYS A 189 19.86 -25.50 5.99
CA CYS A 189 20.13 -26.93 5.90
C CYS A 189 21.64 -27.14 5.99
N GLY A 190 22.19 -26.90 7.16
CA GLY A 190 23.49 -27.42 7.56
C GLY A 190 23.30 -28.83 8.10
N GLY A 191 23.30 -29.83 7.23
CA GLY A 191 23.44 -31.19 7.64
C GLY A 191 24.71 -31.36 8.45
N ARG A 192 24.61 -31.86 9.68
CA ARG A 192 25.71 -32.56 10.35
C ARG A 192 25.52 -34.03 10.14
N ARG A 193 26.51 -34.60 9.54
CA ARG A 193 26.82 -36.03 9.66
C ARG A 193 27.32 -36.30 11.08
#